data_0b33b9a540fea252b718cd93baa982ef
#
_entry.id   0b33b9a540fea252b718cd93baa982ef
#
_cell.length_a   1.000
_cell.length_b   1.000
_cell.length_c   1.000
_cell.angle_alpha   90.00
_cell.angle_beta   90.00
_cell.angle_gamma   90.00
#
_symmetry.space_group_name_H-M   'P 1'
#
loop_
_entity.id
_entity.type
_entity.pdbx_description
1 polymer ?
#
loop_
_entity_poly.entity_id
_entity_poly.type
_entity_poly.pdbx_seq_one_letter_code
_entity_poly.pdbx_strand_id
1 'polypeptide(L)'
;MKHRVLSAMRPTGPLHLGHMAGALNNFIRLQQNDDYECFYAIADWHALTSNYAESENTGEFCYTALLDWLAVGLDPEKSPLFIQSHVPQHAELALALGMITPLGSLYRNPTYKEQLTQIKNKDLGTFGFLGYPVLMAADILLYKAEFVPVGEDQAAHRELSREIDRKFNNFFGEGLLVEPQPLYTTTPKVPGTDGRKMSKSYGNALEISESAESMWQKLRTMLTDPARMRRTDPGDPAKCPVWDLHKVFNPDEGEKAEICEGCKSAGIGCIDCKKKLNVHLQAMMEPVRERRAKYEGKKSLLDEILADGAERAGRVARATMSEVYPAMGLLVNPKRVDEA
;
A
#
# COMPACT_ATOMS: atom_id res chain seq x y z
N MET A 1 5.54 22.11 14.23
CA MET A 1 4.80 21.67 13.01
C MET A 1 4.84 20.16 12.97
N LYS A 2 3.79 19.51 12.49
CA LYS A 2 3.79 18.06 12.30
C LYS A 2 4.64 17.70 11.08
N HIS A 3 5.30 16.55 11.12
CA HIS A 3 6.03 16.03 9.96
C HIS A 3 5.06 15.42 8.95
N ARG A 4 5.20 15.77 7.69
CA ARG A 4 4.32 15.24 6.64
C ARG A 4 4.76 13.86 6.18
N VAL A 5 3.77 12.98 6.04
CA VAL A 5 3.93 11.61 5.58
C VAL A 5 3.02 11.38 4.39
N LEU A 6 3.55 10.91 3.28
CA LEU A 6 2.75 10.42 2.18
C LEU A 6 2.86 8.90 2.07
N SER A 7 1.73 8.25 1.89
CA SER A 7 1.65 6.84 1.48
C SER A 7 0.60 6.66 0.41
N ALA A 8 0.87 5.78 -0.53
CA ALA A 8 -0.04 5.48 -1.62
C ALA A 8 -0.17 3.98 -1.83
N MET A 9 -1.34 3.55 -2.31
CA MET A 9 -1.60 2.16 -2.67
C MET A 9 -2.36 2.08 -3.99
N ARG A 10 -1.89 1.22 -4.90
CA ARG A 10 -2.55 1.02 -6.19
C ARG A 10 -3.86 0.25 -6.02
N PRO A 11 -4.97 0.72 -6.61
CA PRO A 11 -6.26 0.02 -6.58
C PRO A 11 -6.23 -1.15 -7.58
N THR A 12 -5.87 -2.33 -7.11
CA THR A 12 -5.77 -3.55 -7.91
C THR A 12 -6.77 -4.62 -7.50
N GLY A 13 -7.85 -4.24 -6.81
CA GLY A 13 -8.92 -5.08 -6.28
C GLY A 13 -8.86 -5.24 -4.76
N PRO A 14 -9.63 -6.18 -4.14
CA PRO A 14 -9.74 -6.33 -2.70
C PRO A 14 -8.39 -6.49 -1.99
N LEU A 15 -8.25 -5.91 -0.81
CA LEU A 15 -7.03 -6.05 -0.01
C LEU A 15 -7.08 -7.35 0.81
N HIS A 16 -5.91 -7.82 1.25
CA HIS A 16 -5.78 -9.10 1.96
C HIS A 16 -4.94 -8.94 3.24
N LEU A 17 -4.91 -9.98 4.07
CA LEU A 17 -4.20 -9.97 5.36
C LEU A 17 -2.72 -9.58 5.24
N GLY A 18 -2.07 -9.85 4.11
CA GLY A 18 -0.71 -9.37 3.86
C GLY A 18 -0.59 -7.85 3.77
N HIS A 19 -1.57 -7.17 3.15
CA HIS A 19 -1.64 -5.70 3.17
C HIS A 19 -1.94 -5.16 4.56
N MET A 20 -2.83 -5.84 5.29
CA MET A 20 -3.19 -5.45 6.66
C MET A 20 -1.99 -5.54 7.59
N ALA A 21 -1.27 -6.66 7.62
CA ALA A 21 -0.10 -6.86 8.47
C ALA A 21 1.08 -5.94 8.11
N GLY A 22 1.17 -5.54 6.85
CA GLY A 22 2.21 -4.64 6.34
C GLY A 22 1.78 -3.18 6.34
N ALA A 23 1.33 -2.69 5.18
CA ALA A 23 1.09 -1.27 4.94
C ALA A 23 -0.01 -0.67 5.82
N LEU A 24 -1.17 -1.34 5.94
CA LEU A 24 -2.33 -0.74 6.60
C LEU A 24 -2.14 -0.55 8.11
N ASN A 25 -1.54 -1.52 8.80
CA ASN A 25 -1.20 -1.35 10.22
C ASN A 25 -0.22 -0.19 10.44
N ASN A 26 0.72 0.02 9.51
CA ASN A 26 1.62 1.17 9.56
C ASN A 26 0.87 2.49 9.32
N PHE A 27 -0.06 2.52 8.35
CA PHE A 27 -0.89 3.70 8.09
C PHE A 27 -1.69 4.11 9.34
N ILE A 28 -2.36 3.14 9.98
CA ILE A 28 -3.13 3.38 11.21
C ILE A 28 -2.23 3.91 12.33
N ARG A 29 -1.06 3.28 12.54
CA ARG A 29 -0.11 3.71 13.57
C ARG A 29 0.41 5.12 13.34
N LEU A 30 0.73 5.48 12.10
CA LEU A 30 1.20 6.81 11.74
C LEU A 30 0.10 7.85 11.91
N GLN A 31 -1.12 7.55 11.49
CA GLN A 31 -2.27 8.44 11.66
C GLN A 31 -2.61 8.71 13.13
N GLN A 32 -2.33 7.75 14.03
CA GLN A 32 -2.57 7.88 15.47
C GLN A 32 -1.46 8.64 16.20
N ASN A 33 -0.31 8.86 15.56
CA ASN A 33 0.79 9.61 16.14
C ASN A 33 0.66 11.10 15.81
N ASP A 34 0.55 11.93 16.83
CA ASP A 34 0.36 13.38 16.72
C ASP A 34 1.55 14.13 16.13
N ASP A 35 2.72 13.49 16.01
CA ASP A 35 3.90 14.07 15.36
C ASP A 35 3.76 14.12 13.84
N TYR A 36 2.81 13.37 13.25
CA TYR A 36 2.65 13.23 11.82
C TYR A 36 1.36 13.87 11.28
N GLU A 37 1.47 14.45 10.09
CA GLU A 37 0.37 14.82 9.20
C GLU A 37 0.39 13.87 8.01
N CYS A 38 -0.54 12.90 7.98
CA CYS A 38 -0.52 11.81 7.01
C CYS A 38 -1.49 12.07 5.84
N PHE A 39 -1.03 11.76 4.63
CA PHE A 39 -1.79 11.79 3.38
C PHE A 39 -1.82 10.37 2.80
N TYR A 40 -3.02 9.86 2.47
CA TYR A 40 -3.18 8.51 1.94
C TYR A 40 -3.86 8.54 0.58
N ALA A 41 -3.11 8.23 -0.47
CA ALA A 41 -3.56 8.26 -1.85
C ALA A 41 -3.89 6.87 -2.39
N ILE A 42 -5.04 6.74 -3.02
CA ILE A 42 -5.37 5.62 -3.89
C ILE A 42 -4.79 5.94 -5.27
N ALA A 43 -3.71 5.28 -5.64
CA ALA A 43 -2.86 5.61 -6.77
C ALA A 43 -3.39 4.97 -8.08
N ASP A 44 -4.48 5.52 -8.59
CA ASP A 44 -5.16 5.03 -9.79
C ASP A 44 -4.33 5.24 -11.07
N TRP A 45 -3.67 6.39 -11.25
CA TRP A 45 -2.76 6.59 -12.37
C TRP A 45 -1.59 5.61 -12.33
N HIS A 46 -1.04 5.32 -11.16
CA HIS A 46 -0.01 4.29 -11.03
C HIS A 46 -0.53 2.89 -11.41
N ALA A 47 -1.79 2.58 -11.12
CA ALA A 47 -2.37 1.31 -11.57
C ALA A 47 -2.43 1.24 -13.10
N LEU A 48 -2.79 2.34 -13.76
CA LEU A 48 -2.87 2.43 -15.22
C LEU A 48 -1.50 2.29 -15.90
N THR A 49 -0.39 2.63 -15.28
CA THR A 49 0.94 2.50 -15.92
C THR A 49 1.26 1.08 -16.37
N SER A 50 0.68 0.07 -15.70
CA SER A 50 0.87 -1.35 -16.05
C SER A 50 -0.42 -2.08 -16.45
N ASN A 51 -1.60 -1.47 -16.20
CA ASN A 51 -2.91 -2.09 -16.43
C ASN A 51 -3.81 -1.26 -17.35
N TYR A 52 -3.24 -0.42 -18.20
CA TYR A 52 -4.01 0.48 -19.09
C TYR A 52 -4.98 -0.26 -20.04
N ALA A 53 -4.65 -1.48 -20.44
CA ALA A 53 -5.48 -2.30 -21.31
C ALA A 53 -6.64 -3.03 -20.57
N GLU A 54 -6.64 -3.02 -19.25
CA GLU A 54 -7.62 -3.67 -18.38
C GLU A 54 -8.13 -2.67 -17.31
N SER A 55 -8.47 -1.45 -17.76
CA SER A 55 -8.75 -0.31 -16.86
C SER A 55 -10.21 -0.19 -16.43
N GLU A 56 -11.12 -1.00 -17.00
CA GLU A 56 -12.56 -0.84 -16.83
C GLU A 56 -13.00 -0.87 -15.35
N ASN A 57 -12.28 -1.62 -14.53
CA ASN A 57 -12.63 -1.79 -13.11
C ASN A 57 -11.81 -0.88 -12.17
N THR A 58 -10.96 0.01 -12.69
CA THR A 58 -10.08 0.83 -11.85
C THR A 58 -10.87 1.69 -10.86
N GLY A 59 -11.96 2.32 -11.29
CA GLY A 59 -12.84 3.11 -10.43
C GLY A 59 -13.48 2.27 -9.31
N GLU A 60 -13.97 1.07 -9.63
CA GLU A 60 -14.55 0.15 -8.65
C GLU A 60 -13.50 -0.33 -7.64
N PHE A 61 -12.27 -0.56 -8.10
CA PHE A 61 -11.17 -0.91 -7.21
C PHE A 61 -10.74 0.25 -6.32
N CYS A 62 -10.96 1.52 -6.72
CA CYS A 62 -10.75 2.67 -5.83
C CYS A 62 -11.75 2.65 -4.67
N TYR A 63 -13.04 2.41 -4.95
CA TYR A 63 -14.04 2.26 -3.88
C TYR A 63 -13.74 1.06 -2.97
N THR A 64 -13.33 -0.06 -3.55
CA THR A 64 -12.95 -1.24 -2.78
C THR A 64 -11.77 -0.95 -1.84
N ALA A 65 -10.74 -0.26 -2.33
CA ALA A 65 -9.58 0.11 -1.52
C ALA A 65 -9.97 1.07 -0.38
N LEU A 66 -10.79 2.11 -0.67
CA LEU A 66 -11.30 3.02 0.36
C LEU A 66 -12.10 2.27 1.42
N LEU A 67 -13.01 1.40 1.00
CA LEU A 67 -13.84 0.61 1.90
C LEU A 67 -13.01 -0.30 2.80
N ASP A 68 -11.98 -0.94 2.26
CA ASP A 68 -11.03 -1.75 3.04
C ASP A 68 -10.21 -0.88 4.01
N TRP A 69 -9.78 0.32 3.62
CA TRP A 69 -9.08 1.27 4.49
C TRP A 69 -9.94 1.72 5.68
N LEU A 70 -11.19 2.10 5.42
CA LEU A 70 -12.15 2.47 6.47
C LEU A 70 -12.46 1.28 7.38
N ALA A 71 -12.59 0.09 6.80
CA ALA A 71 -12.86 -1.14 7.55
C ALA A 71 -11.73 -1.48 8.52
N VAL A 72 -10.47 -1.37 8.12
CA VAL A 72 -9.34 -1.63 9.03
C VAL A 72 -9.15 -0.53 10.08
N GLY A 73 -9.75 0.66 9.89
CA GLY A 73 -9.79 1.72 10.90
C GLY A 73 -9.01 2.97 10.56
N LEU A 74 -8.71 3.20 9.26
CA LEU A 74 -8.28 4.54 8.84
C LEU A 74 -9.44 5.53 9.00
N ASP A 75 -9.13 6.67 9.62
CA ASP A 75 -10.07 7.72 9.97
C ASP A 75 -9.92 8.89 8.98
N PRO A 76 -10.93 9.15 8.13
CA PRO A 76 -10.88 10.23 7.15
C PRO A 76 -10.82 11.62 7.78
N GLU A 77 -11.31 11.80 9.02
CA GLU A 77 -11.24 13.09 9.72
C GLU A 77 -9.80 13.43 10.11
N LYS A 78 -8.99 12.41 10.45
CA LYS A 78 -7.59 12.60 10.86
C LYS A 78 -6.64 12.81 9.70
N SER A 79 -6.90 12.13 8.58
CA SER A 79 -6.01 12.16 7.41
C SER A 79 -6.83 12.19 6.13
N PRO A 80 -6.47 13.00 5.12
CA PRO A 80 -7.10 12.94 3.82
C PRO A 80 -6.90 11.57 3.17
N LEU A 81 -8.01 10.92 2.82
CA LEU A 81 -8.08 9.70 2.03
C LEU A 81 -8.62 10.08 0.65
N PHE A 82 -7.82 9.97 -0.39
CA PHE A 82 -8.19 10.51 -1.70
C PHE A 82 -7.70 9.64 -2.87
N ILE A 83 -8.31 9.84 -4.04
CA ILE A 83 -7.85 9.25 -5.29
C ILE A 83 -6.83 10.20 -5.92
N GLN A 84 -5.69 9.67 -6.35
CA GLN A 84 -4.58 10.44 -6.93
C GLN A 84 -5.05 11.34 -8.09
N SER A 85 -5.88 10.82 -9.00
CA SER A 85 -6.38 11.59 -10.15
C SER A 85 -7.35 12.72 -9.78
N HIS A 86 -7.90 12.73 -8.55
CA HIS A 86 -8.73 13.83 -8.06
C HIS A 86 -7.91 15.06 -7.64
N VAL A 87 -6.58 14.94 -7.59
CA VAL A 87 -5.64 16.02 -7.33
C VAL A 87 -4.71 16.16 -8.55
N PRO A 88 -5.11 16.92 -9.58
CA PRO A 88 -4.40 16.97 -10.87
C PRO A 88 -2.97 17.48 -10.78
N GLN A 89 -2.59 18.17 -9.69
CA GLN A 89 -1.25 18.66 -9.43
C GLN A 89 -0.20 17.54 -9.38
N HIS A 90 -0.59 16.31 -9.10
CA HIS A 90 0.29 15.13 -9.24
C HIS A 90 0.83 14.99 -10.67
N ALA A 91 -0.05 15.11 -11.67
CA ALA A 91 0.34 15.05 -13.07
C ALA A 91 1.11 16.32 -13.50
N GLU A 92 0.72 17.49 -13.00
CA GLU A 92 1.40 18.76 -13.28
C GLU A 92 2.85 18.74 -12.80
N LEU A 93 3.09 18.32 -11.56
CA LEU A 93 4.44 18.19 -11.02
C LEU A 93 5.20 17.04 -11.70
N ALA A 94 4.56 15.91 -11.99
CA ALA A 94 5.19 14.81 -12.71
C ALA A 94 5.70 15.26 -14.09
N LEU A 95 4.93 16.08 -14.81
CA LEU A 95 5.35 16.67 -16.09
C LEU A 95 6.57 17.57 -15.89
N ALA A 96 6.55 18.47 -14.90
CA ALA A 96 7.66 19.38 -14.60
C ALA A 96 8.95 18.61 -14.25
N LEU A 97 8.85 17.61 -13.37
CA LEU A 97 9.99 16.75 -13.01
C LEU A 97 10.48 15.90 -14.18
N GLY A 98 9.56 15.47 -15.04
CA GLY A 98 9.88 14.71 -16.26
C GLY A 98 10.78 15.47 -17.23
N MET A 99 10.66 16.80 -17.30
CA MET A 99 11.48 17.64 -18.18
C MET A 99 12.97 17.67 -17.77
N ILE A 100 13.26 17.41 -16.51
CA ILE A 100 14.64 17.44 -15.99
C ILE A 100 15.20 16.04 -15.69
N THR A 101 14.38 14.99 -15.78
CA THR A 101 14.80 13.62 -15.44
C THR A 101 15.48 12.94 -16.63
N PRO A 102 16.76 12.54 -16.51
CA PRO A 102 17.46 11.87 -17.59
C PRO A 102 16.87 10.48 -17.87
N LEU A 103 16.62 10.16 -19.14
CA LEU A 103 16.17 8.83 -19.54
C LEU A 103 17.08 7.70 -19.05
N GLY A 104 18.40 7.95 -19.03
CA GLY A 104 19.38 6.99 -18.53
C GLY A 104 19.17 6.58 -17.08
N SER A 105 18.69 7.49 -16.21
CA SER A 105 18.34 7.16 -14.81
C SER A 105 17.13 6.22 -14.76
N LEU A 106 16.12 6.47 -15.59
CA LEU A 106 14.93 5.62 -15.67
C LEU A 106 15.25 4.22 -16.20
N TYR A 107 16.02 4.11 -17.28
CA TYR A 107 16.44 2.82 -17.85
C TYR A 107 17.34 2.00 -16.91
N ARG A 108 18.09 2.63 -16.02
CA ARG A 108 18.93 1.95 -15.03
C ARG A 108 18.16 1.48 -13.80
N ASN A 109 16.91 1.93 -13.60
CA ASN A 109 16.10 1.53 -12.43
C ASN A 109 15.97 0.01 -12.36
N PRO A 110 16.42 -0.65 -11.27
CA PRO A 110 16.36 -2.10 -11.12
C PRO A 110 14.94 -2.65 -11.21
N THR A 111 13.98 -1.98 -10.59
CA THR A 111 12.58 -2.41 -10.58
C THR A 111 11.95 -2.35 -11.97
N TYR A 112 12.30 -1.33 -12.77
CA TYR A 112 11.86 -1.26 -14.17
C TYR A 112 12.33 -2.49 -14.96
N LYS A 113 13.62 -2.83 -14.85
CA LYS A 113 14.21 -3.99 -15.51
C LYS A 113 13.62 -5.31 -15.05
N GLU A 114 13.44 -5.47 -13.75
CA GLU A 114 12.86 -6.67 -13.16
C GLU A 114 11.42 -6.88 -13.64
N GLN A 115 10.59 -5.85 -13.61
CA GLN A 115 9.20 -5.94 -14.03
C GLN A 115 9.06 -6.24 -15.52
N LEU A 116 9.92 -5.66 -16.38
CA LEU A 116 9.96 -6.01 -17.81
C LEU A 116 10.24 -7.52 -18.05
N THR A 117 11.00 -8.16 -17.17
CA THR A 117 11.32 -9.59 -17.30
C THR A 117 10.25 -10.50 -16.70
N GLN A 118 9.59 -10.05 -15.63
CA GLN A 118 8.60 -10.83 -14.89
C GLN A 118 7.20 -10.79 -15.54
N ILE A 119 6.80 -9.63 -16.06
CA ILE A 119 5.46 -9.42 -16.63
C ILE A 119 5.52 -9.66 -18.14
N LYS A 120 5.21 -10.89 -18.55
CA LYS A 120 5.28 -11.29 -19.98
C LYS A 120 3.99 -11.08 -20.76
N ASN A 121 2.86 -10.87 -20.08
CA ASN A 121 1.54 -10.83 -20.69
C ASN A 121 1.05 -9.41 -21.01
N LYS A 122 1.87 -8.38 -20.77
CA LYS A 122 1.53 -6.98 -20.98
C LYS A 122 2.66 -6.26 -21.72
N ASP A 123 2.29 -5.35 -22.62
CA ASP A 123 3.28 -4.44 -23.21
C ASP A 123 3.60 -3.33 -22.20
N LEU A 124 4.76 -3.41 -21.59
CA LEU A 124 5.30 -2.43 -20.67
C LEU A 124 6.30 -1.46 -21.32
N GLY A 125 6.51 -1.55 -22.63
CA GLY A 125 7.35 -0.66 -23.41
C GLY A 125 6.79 0.75 -23.62
N THR A 126 5.97 1.22 -22.69
CA THR A 126 5.26 2.50 -22.79
C THR A 126 5.97 3.63 -22.01
N PHE A 127 5.74 4.89 -22.44
CA PHE A 127 6.19 6.06 -21.69
C PHE A 127 5.65 6.05 -20.26
N GLY A 128 4.39 5.71 -20.06
CA GLY A 128 3.77 5.65 -18.73
C GLY A 128 4.49 4.69 -17.79
N PHE A 129 4.85 3.49 -18.29
CA PHE A 129 5.57 2.52 -17.47
C PHE A 129 7.04 2.89 -17.24
N LEU A 130 7.72 3.48 -18.23
CA LEU A 130 9.08 4.01 -18.03
C LEU A 130 9.08 5.21 -17.06
N GLY A 131 8.05 6.06 -17.14
CA GLY A 131 7.93 7.31 -16.40
C GLY A 131 7.34 7.17 -14.99
N TYR A 132 6.79 5.99 -14.61
CA TYR A 132 6.13 5.86 -13.30
C TYR A 132 6.99 6.28 -12.09
N PRO A 133 8.32 6.13 -12.09
CA PRO A 133 9.12 6.59 -10.97
C PRO A 133 9.14 8.12 -10.82
N VAL A 134 8.94 8.85 -11.92
CA VAL A 134 8.82 10.32 -11.90
C VAL A 134 7.47 10.73 -11.31
N LEU A 135 6.39 10.02 -11.67
CA LEU A 135 5.08 10.22 -11.06
C LEU A 135 5.12 9.93 -9.54
N MET A 136 5.81 8.87 -9.12
CA MET A 136 5.99 8.55 -7.71
C MET A 136 6.79 9.63 -6.97
N ALA A 137 7.84 10.19 -7.60
CA ALA A 137 8.57 11.31 -7.04
C ALA A 137 7.65 12.53 -6.90
N ALA A 138 6.83 12.82 -7.92
CA ALA A 138 5.86 13.92 -7.86
C ALA A 138 4.84 13.73 -6.74
N ASP A 139 4.32 12.51 -6.55
CA ASP A 139 3.39 12.21 -5.46
C ASP A 139 3.96 12.62 -4.09
N ILE A 140 5.22 12.28 -3.84
CA ILE A 140 5.90 12.55 -2.56
C ILE A 140 6.22 14.04 -2.41
N LEU A 141 6.84 14.61 -3.44
CA LEU A 141 7.38 15.98 -3.40
C LEU A 141 6.27 17.04 -3.41
N LEU A 142 5.11 16.74 -3.99
CA LEU A 142 3.94 17.62 -4.06
C LEU A 142 3.45 18.04 -2.67
N TYR A 143 3.51 17.14 -1.70
CA TYR A 143 3.10 17.40 -0.31
C TYR A 143 4.26 17.90 0.55
N LYS A 144 5.45 18.08 -0.01
CA LYS A 144 6.68 18.32 0.76
C LYS A 144 6.81 17.30 1.90
N ALA A 145 6.52 16.02 1.58
CA ALA A 145 6.52 14.95 2.56
C ALA A 145 7.95 14.65 3.04
N GLU A 146 8.19 14.89 4.32
CA GLU A 146 9.49 14.64 4.96
C GLU A 146 9.74 13.14 5.11
N PHE A 147 8.68 12.35 5.27
CA PHE A 147 8.77 10.91 5.46
C PHE A 147 7.89 10.10 4.50
N VAL A 148 8.44 8.99 4.05
CA VAL A 148 7.72 7.99 3.24
C VAL A 148 7.89 6.63 3.92
N PRO A 149 6.79 5.99 4.38
CA PRO A 149 6.85 4.63 4.90
C PRO A 149 7.24 3.66 3.80
N VAL A 150 8.32 2.93 4.02
CA VAL A 150 8.86 1.98 3.03
C VAL A 150 9.23 0.66 3.67
N GLY A 151 8.96 -0.43 2.97
CA GLY A 151 9.61 -1.70 3.25
C GLY A 151 11.09 -1.64 2.89
N GLU A 152 11.88 -2.53 3.45
CA GLU A 152 13.33 -2.60 3.19
C GLU A 152 13.67 -2.81 1.70
N ASP A 153 12.77 -3.40 0.92
CA ASP A 153 12.91 -3.72 -0.50
C ASP A 153 12.71 -2.50 -1.45
N GLN A 154 12.20 -1.37 -0.94
CA GLN A 154 11.87 -0.19 -1.75
C GLN A 154 13.00 0.86 -1.86
N ALA A 155 14.23 0.50 -1.51
CA ALA A 155 15.37 1.44 -1.47
C ALA A 155 15.67 2.12 -2.81
N ALA A 156 15.56 1.42 -3.93
CA ALA A 156 15.92 1.94 -5.26
C ALA A 156 14.97 3.03 -5.78
N HIS A 157 13.67 2.91 -5.52
CA HIS A 157 12.68 3.92 -5.95
C HIS A 157 12.86 5.24 -5.21
N ARG A 158 13.21 5.17 -3.96
CA ARG A 158 13.44 6.31 -3.10
C ARG A 158 14.68 7.11 -3.52
N GLU A 159 15.77 6.43 -3.90
CA GLU A 159 16.97 7.12 -4.32
C GLU A 159 16.74 7.97 -5.58
N LEU A 160 15.93 7.47 -6.51
CA LEU A 160 15.55 8.25 -7.68
C LEU A 160 14.71 9.50 -7.31
N SER A 161 13.79 9.40 -6.37
CA SER A 161 13.02 10.57 -5.90
C SER A 161 13.93 11.64 -5.29
N ARG A 162 14.92 11.21 -4.50
CA ARG A 162 15.94 12.11 -3.91
C ARG A 162 16.84 12.76 -4.98
N GLU A 163 17.26 11.98 -5.98
CA GLU A 163 18.04 12.49 -7.11
C GLU A 163 17.27 13.57 -7.88
N ILE A 164 15.98 13.32 -8.13
CA ILE A 164 15.08 14.24 -8.82
C ILE A 164 14.89 15.53 -8.00
N ASP A 165 14.62 15.40 -6.69
CA ASP A 165 14.48 16.52 -5.77
C ASP A 165 15.72 17.43 -5.78
N ARG A 166 16.89 16.86 -5.52
CA ARG A 166 18.15 17.61 -5.52
C ARG A 166 18.39 18.33 -6.83
N LYS A 167 18.10 17.67 -7.95
CA LYS A 167 18.26 18.25 -9.27
C LYS A 167 17.28 19.38 -9.51
N PHE A 168 16.01 19.22 -9.08
CA PHE A 168 15.00 20.26 -9.18
C PHE A 168 15.40 21.50 -8.37
N ASN A 169 15.75 21.30 -7.11
CA ASN A 169 16.15 22.38 -6.22
C ASN A 169 17.42 23.10 -6.72
N ASN A 170 18.37 22.38 -7.32
CA ASN A 170 19.56 22.98 -7.90
C ASN A 170 19.27 23.88 -9.12
N PHE A 171 18.24 23.55 -9.92
CA PHE A 171 17.88 24.35 -11.10
C PHE A 171 16.96 25.53 -10.78
N PHE A 172 16.03 25.35 -9.85
CA PHE A 172 14.88 26.25 -9.70
C PHE A 172 14.81 26.96 -8.35
N GLY A 173 15.54 26.51 -7.33
CA GLY A 173 15.62 27.17 -6.03
C GLY A 173 15.82 26.19 -4.89
N GLU A 174 16.79 26.46 -4.03
CA GLU A 174 17.12 25.64 -2.87
C GLU A 174 15.94 25.56 -1.90
N GLY A 175 15.57 24.35 -1.48
CA GLY A 175 14.50 24.10 -0.51
C GLY A 175 13.09 24.27 -1.06
N LEU A 176 12.92 24.43 -2.38
CA LEU A 176 11.58 24.54 -3.00
C LEU A 176 10.79 23.26 -2.83
N LEU A 177 11.42 22.11 -3.03
CA LEU A 177 10.90 20.80 -2.69
C LEU A 177 11.67 20.23 -1.49
N VAL A 178 11.13 19.23 -0.79
CA VAL A 178 11.72 18.64 0.42
C VAL A 178 12.19 17.23 0.13
N GLU A 179 13.46 16.95 0.38
CA GLU A 179 14.06 15.63 0.20
C GLU A 179 13.45 14.62 1.19
N PRO A 180 12.76 13.56 0.71
CA PRO A 180 12.08 12.62 1.58
C PRO A 180 13.04 11.67 2.29
N GLN A 181 12.76 11.40 3.57
CA GLN A 181 13.45 10.41 4.37
C GLN A 181 12.64 9.12 4.47
N PRO A 182 13.29 7.95 4.52
CA PRO A 182 12.59 6.70 4.74
C PRO A 182 12.09 6.60 6.17
N LEU A 183 10.85 6.20 6.32
CA LEU A 183 10.34 5.68 7.57
C LEU A 183 10.26 4.15 7.46
N TYR A 184 11.28 3.47 7.96
CA TYR A 184 11.35 2.01 7.88
C TYR A 184 10.24 1.38 8.69
N THR A 185 9.48 0.51 8.04
CA THR A 185 8.39 -0.22 8.65
C THR A 185 8.67 -1.72 8.55
N THR A 186 8.47 -2.42 9.67
CA THR A 186 8.52 -3.88 9.66
C THR A 186 7.32 -4.40 8.89
N THR A 187 7.58 -5.09 7.80
CA THR A 187 6.52 -5.75 7.02
C THR A 187 6.73 -7.26 7.13
N PRO A 188 5.93 -7.95 7.96
CA PRO A 188 6.06 -9.40 8.07
C PRO A 188 5.70 -10.06 6.74
N LYS A 189 6.42 -11.13 6.41
CA LYS A 189 6.06 -11.97 5.26
C LYS A 189 4.84 -12.80 5.62
N VAL A 190 3.72 -12.55 4.93
CA VAL A 190 2.48 -13.27 5.11
C VAL A 190 2.31 -14.25 3.94
N PRO A 191 2.39 -15.57 4.17
CA PRO A 191 2.15 -16.56 3.13
C PRO A 191 0.67 -16.64 2.76
N GLY A 192 0.40 -16.94 1.50
CA GLY A 192 -0.91 -17.32 1.02
C GLY A 192 -1.25 -18.78 1.34
N THR A 193 -2.45 -19.21 0.96
CA THR A 193 -2.96 -20.55 1.24
C THR A 193 -2.14 -21.68 0.59
N ASP A 194 -1.35 -21.37 -0.42
CA ASP A 194 -0.42 -22.26 -1.13
C ASP A 194 1.04 -22.19 -0.63
N GLY A 195 1.30 -21.42 0.42
CA GLY A 195 2.63 -21.23 1.01
C GLY A 195 3.53 -20.22 0.30
N ARG A 196 3.18 -19.74 -0.90
CA ARG A 196 3.88 -18.64 -1.56
C ARG A 196 3.48 -17.31 -0.92
N LYS A 197 4.14 -16.22 -1.27
CA LYS A 197 3.74 -14.87 -0.85
C LYS A 197 2.25 -14.65 -1.19
N MET A 198 1.48 -14.17 -0.23
CA MET A 198 0.06 -13.88 -0.42
C MET A 198 -0.12 -12.84 -1.53
N SER A 199 -0.92 -13.18 -2.53
CA SER A 199 -1.18 -12.33 -3.69
C SER A 199 -2.50 -12.71 -4.37
N LYS A 200 -3.26 -11.72 -4.82
CA LYS A 200 -4.49 -11.92 -5.58
C LYS A 200 -4.25 -12.69 -6.89
N SER A 201 -3.19 -12.35 -7.59
CA SER A 201 -2.85 -13.00 -8.88
C SER A 201 -2.55 -14.49 -8.77
N TYR A 202 -2.26 -14.98 -7.57
CA TYR A 202 -2.08 -16.42 -7.32
C TYR A 202 -3.34 -17.11 -6.80
N GLY A 203 -4.42 -16.37 -6.52
CA GLY A 203 -5.65 -16.93 -5.96
C GLY A 203 -5.47 -17.51 -4.55
N ASN A 204 -4.42 -17.13 -3.84
CA ASN A 204 -4.02 -17.67 -2.54
C ASN A 204 -4.27 -16.71 -1.37
N ALA A 205 -5.04 -15.64 -1.59
CA ALA A 205 -5.23 -14.58 -0.61
C ALA A 205 -6.38 -14.87 0.36
N LEU A 206 -6.19 -14.45 1.63
CA LEU A 206 -7.25 -14.26 2.62
C LEU A 206 -7.59 -12.77 2.60
N GLU A 207 -8.76 -12.42 2.05
CA GLU A 207 -9.16 -11.02 1.82
C GLU A 207 -9.78 -10.40 3.08
N ILE A 208 -9.61 -9.07 3.22
CA ILE A 208 -10.18 -8.29 4.33
C ILE A 208 -11.71 -8.28 4.28
N SER A 209 -12.27 -8.34 3.07
CA SER A 209 -13.72 -8.33 2.83
C SER A 209 -14.41 -9.68 3.05
N GLU A 210 -13.66 -10.76 3.30
CA GLU A 210 -14.24 -12.09 3.40
C GLU A 210 -15.07 -12.30 4.67
N SER A 211 -16.12 -13.11 4.51
CA SER A 211 -16.88 -13.62 5.66
C SER A 211 -16.02 -14.54 6.52
N ALA A 212 -16.41 -14.71 7.77
CA ALA A 212 -15.77 -15.65 8.70
C ALA A 212 -15.73 -17.08 8.15
N GLU A 213 -16.81 -17.50 7.51
CA GLU A 213 -16.95 -18.83 6.89
C GLU A 213 -15.99 -19.01 5.70
N SER A 214 -15.97 -18.06 4.76
CA SER A 214 -15.07 -18.11 3.58
C SER A 214 -13.61 -18.16 4.02
N MET A 215 -13.21 -17.29 4.95
CA MET A 215 -11.85 -17.28 5.49
C MET A 215 -11.47 -18.62 6.13
N TRP A 216 -12.38 -19.23 6.93
CA TRP A 216 -12.16 -20.54 7.51
C TRP A 216 -11.99 -21.63 6.45
N GLN A 217 -12.81 -21.65 5.40
CA GLN A 217 -12.72 -22.65 4.34
C GLN A 217 -11.37 -22.58 3.62
N LYS A 218 -10.89 -21.38 3.34
CA LYS A 218 -9.55 -21.18 2.76
C LYS A 218 -8.42 -21.60 3.72
N LEU A 219 -8.51 -21.17 5.00
CA LEU A 219 -7.52 -21.54 6.02
C LEU A 219 -7.48 -23.05 6.27
N ARG A 220 -8.65 -23.69 6.33
CA ARG A 220 -8.77 -25.14 6.56
C ARG A 220 -8.03 -25.95 5.51
N THR A 221 -8.08 -25.52 4.25
CA THR A 221 -7.44 -26.20 3.10
C THR A 221 -6.01 -25.72 2.84
N MET A 222 -5.53 -24.68 3.54
CA MET A 222 -4.18 -24.14 3.39
C MET A 222 -3.11 -25.21 3.56
N LEU A 223 -2.04 -25.13 2.76
CA LEU A 223 -0.89 -26.00 2.87
C LEU A 223 -0.25 -25.94 4.26
N THR A 224 0.29 -27.06 4.69
CA THR A 224 1.08 -27.20 5.93
C THR A 224 2.47 -27.71 5.57
N ASP A 225 3.26 -28.16 6.54
CA ASP A 225 4.56 -28.79 6.27
C ASP A 225 4.39 -29.98 5.31
N PRO A 226 5.00 -29.94 4.12
CA PRO A 226 4.87 -31.01 3.11
C PRO A 226 5.39 -32.38 3.57
N ALA A 227 6.30 -32.39 4.53
CA ALA A 227 6.87 -33.64 5.06
C ALA A 227 5.90 -34.35 6.01
N ARG A 228 4.91 -33.65 6.56
CA ARG A 228 3.91 -34.19 7.48
C ARG A 228 2.72 -34.77 6.73
N MET A 229 2.81 -36.06 6.35
CA MET A 229 1.77 -36.75 5.58
C MET A 229 0.65 -37.28 6.43
N ARG A 230 0.91 -37.69 7.68
CA ARG A 230 -0.07 -38.25 8.61
C ARG A 230 -0.14 -37.44 9.90
N ARG A 231 -1.25 -37.54 10.62
CA ARG A 231 -1.41 -36.87 11.91
C ARG A 231 -0.36 -37.31 12.93
N THR A 232 0.09 -38.54 12.85
CA THR A 232 1.11 -39.15 13.72
C THR A 232 2.55 -38.78 13.37
N ASP A 233 2.76 -38.14 12.23
CA ASP A 233 4.10 -37.73 11.83
C ASP A 233 4.46 -36.41 12.55
N PRO A 234 5.70 -36.26 13.06
CA PRO A 234 6.18 -34.99 13.56
C PRO A 234 6.26 -33.97 12.42
N GLY A 235 5.93 -32.72 12.70
CA GLY A 235 6.02 -31.63 11.75
C GLY A 235 7.17 -30.70 12.06
N ASP A 236 7.55 -29.88 11.06
CA ASP A 236 8.52 -28.81 11.20
C ASP A 236 7.85 -27.45 11.06
N PRO A 237 7.63 -26.71 12.16
CA PRO A 237 7.03 -25.39 12.09
C PRO A 237 7.78 -24.42 11.16
N ALA A 238 9.10 -24.55 11.02
CA ALA A 238 9.88 -23.67 10.16
C ALA A 238 9.57 -23.82 8.67
N LYS A 239 8.97 -24.95 8.27
CA LYS A 239 8.54 -25.24 6.89
C LYS A 239 7.03 -25.08 6.68
N CYS A 240 6.29 -24.69 7.72
CA CYS A 240 4.85 -24.65 7.69
C CYS A 240 4.33 -23.22 7.51
N PRO A 241 3.67 -22.88 6.38
CA PRO A 241 3.13 -21.54 6.17
C PRO A 241 2.01 -21.16 7.16
N VAL A 242 1.31 -22.12 7.74
CA VAL A 242 0.34 -21.86 8.83
C VAL A 242 1.06 -21.36 10.08
N TRP A 243 2.27 -21.85 10.35
CA TRP A 243 3.09 -21.35 11.46
C TRP A 243 3.55 -19.90 11.24
N ASP A 244 3.85 -19.52 10.00
CA ASP A 244 4.16 -18.13 9.69
C ASP A 244 2.95 -17.20 9.93
N LEU A 245 1.73 -17.67 9.66
CA LEU A 245 0.52 -16.93 10.04
C LEU A 245 0.35 -16.85 11.58
N HIS A 246 0.65 -17.91 12.33
CA HIS A 246 0.63 -17.84 13.80
C HIS A 246 1.61 -16.79 14.34
N LYS A 247 2.82 -16.70 13.77
CA LYS A 247 3.80 -15.68 14.19
C LYS A 247 3.27 -14.26 14.04
N VAL A 248 2.43 -14.01 13.03
CA VAL A 248 1.92 -12.68 12.70
C VAL A 248 0.60 -12.37 13.40
N PHE A 249 -0.31 -13.33 13.46
CA PHE A 249 -1.71 -13.09 13.84
C PHE A 249 -2.13 -13.74 15.16
N ASN A 250 -1.29 -14.56 15.76
CA ASN A 250 -1.55 -15.08 17.10
C ASN A 250 -0.74 -14.27 18.13
N PRO A 251 -1.40 -13.46 18.98
CA PRO A 251 -0.71 -12.65 19.99
C PRO A 251 -0.27 -13.45 21.23
N ASP A 252 -0.76 -14.69 21.41
CA ASP A 252 -0.48 -15.51 22.58
C ASP A 252 0.81 -16.30 22.42
N GLU A 253 1.88 -15.85 23.06
CA GLU A 253 3.20 -16.51 23.01
C GLU A 253 3.18 -17.89 23.67
N GLY A 254 2.38 -18.07 24.74
CA GLY A 254 2.21 -19.38 25.41
C GLY A 254 1.56 -20.39 24.48
N GLU A 255 0.45 -20.00 23.84
CA GLU A 255 -0.23 -20.86 22.86
C GLU A 255 0.67 -21.18 21.66
N LYS A 256 1.45 -20.19 21.17
CA LYS A 256 2.43 -20.43 20.10
C LYS A 256 3.49 -21.47 20.51
N ALA A 257 4.00 -21.39 21.73
CA ALA A 257 4.95 -22.36 22.24
C ALA A 257 4.35 -23.78 22.31
N GLU A 258 3.13 -23.91 22.84
CA GLU A 258 2.39 -25.18 22.88
C GLU A 258 2.16 -25.78 21.49
N ILE A 259 1.73 -24.94 20.53
CA ILE A 259 1.50 -25.37 19.14
C ILE A 259 2.82 -25.84 18.50
N CYS A 260 3.90 -25.10 18.72
CA CYS A 260 5.21 -25.46 18.18
C CYS A 260 5.69 -26.82 18.69
N GLU A 261 5.63 -27.04 20.01
CA GLU A 261 6.01 -28.29 20.64
C GLU A 261 5.08 -29.45 20.24
N GLY A 262 3.76 -29.20 20.25
CA GLY A 262 2.76 -30.16 19.79
C GLY A 262 2.92 -30.55 18.31
N CYS A 263 3.38 -29.62 17.46
CA CYS A 263 3.68 -29.91 16.06
C CYS A 263 4.87 -30.85 15.93
N LYS A 264 5.99 -30.56 16.62
CA LYS A 264 7.23 -31.34 16.60
C LYS A 264 7.04 -32.74 17.19
N SER A 265 6.20 -32.88 18.22
CA SER A 265 5.94 -34.16 18.89
C SER A 265 4.76 -34.94 18.29
N ALA A 266 4.14 -34.48 17.21
CA ALA A 266 2.86 -34.99 16.67
C ALA A 266 1.67 -34.92 17.66
N GLY A 267 1.80 -34.14 18.73
CA GLY A 267 0.76 -33.96 19.76
C GLY A 267 -0.46 -33.16 19.30
N ILE A 268 -0.30 -32.24 18.33
CA ILE A 268 -1.41 -31.47 17.75
C ILE A 268 -1.65 -31.84 16.28
N GLY A 269 -2.90 -31.92 15.84
CA GLY A 269 -3.24 -32.08 14.42
C GLY A 269 -3.20 -30.75 13.65
N CYS A 270 -2.88 -30.80 12.34
CA CYS A 270 -2.84 -29.59 11.51
C CYS A 270 -4.18 -28.84 11.48
N ILE A 271 -5.31 -29.56 11.49
CA ILE A 271 -6.65 -28.93 11.53
C ILE A 271 -6.87 -28.24 12.89
N ASP A 272 -6.43 -28.85 13.99
CA ASP A 272 -6.59 -28.24 15.32
C ASP A 272 -5.69 -27.01 15.49
N CYS A 273 -4.47 -27.05 14.95
CA CYS A 273 -3.60 -25.89 14.84
C CYS A 273 -4.27 -24.74 14.06
N LYS A 274 -4.86 -25.05 12.90
CA LYS A 274 -5.59 -24.05 12.07
C LYS A 274 -6.83 -23.51 12.78
N LYS A 275 -7.55 -24.31 13.57
CA LYS A 275 -8.69 -23.83 14.38
C LYS A 275 -8.22 -22.81 15.42
N LYS A 276 -7.10 -23.06 16.10
CA LYS A 276 -6.51 -22.11 17.05
C LYS A 276 -6.16 -20.79 16.37
N LEU A 277 -5.49 -20.83 15.21
CA LEU A 277 -5.22 -19.64 14.41
C LEU A 277 -6.50 -18.92 13.99
N ASN A 278 -7.53 -19.67 13.58
CA ASN A 278 -8.80 -19.08 13.16
C ASN A 278 -9.49 -18.29 14.29
N VAL A 279 -9.39 -18.71 15.53
CA VAL A 279 -9.93 -17.95 16.68
C VAL A 279 -9.32 -16.55 16.72
N HIS A 280 -8.01 -16.44 16.60
CA HIS A 280 -7.30 -15.15 16.60
C HIS A 280 -7.63 -14.30 15.36
N LEU A 281 -7.67 -14.93 14.18
CA LEU A 281 -8.06 -14.24 12.95
C LEU A 281 -9.48 -13.70 13.03
N GLN A 282 -10.46 -14.48 13.55
CA GLN A 282 -11.84 -14.03 13.68
C GLN A 282 -11.96 -12.88 14.69
N ALA A 283 -11.30 -12.97 15.85
CA ALA A 283 -11.27 -11.90 16.84
C ALA A 283 -10.69 -10.58 16.29
N MET A 284 -9.65 -10.67 15.44
CA MET A 284 -9.07 -9.52 14.75
C MET A 284 -10.00 -8.97 13.67
N MET A 285 -10.68 -9.84 12.91
CA MET A 285 -11.48 -9.45 11.75
C MET A 285 -12.90 -9.03 12.08
N GLU A 286 -13.46 -9.41 13.23
CA GLU A 286 -14.81 -9.04 13.62
C GLU A 286 -15.01 -7.52 13.68
N PRO A 287 -14.19 -6.72 14.38
CA PRO A 287 -14.33 -5.27 14.36
C PRO A 287 -14.07 -4.64 12.97
N VAL A 288 -13.30 -5.31 12.11
CA VAL A 288 -13.10 -4.87 10.71
C VAL A 288 -14.38 -5.03 9.92
N ARG A 289 -15.04 -6.18 10.02
CA ARG A 289 -16.34 -6.45 9.37
C ARG A 289 -17.43 -5.50 9.87
N GLU A 290 -17.50 -5.24 11.18
CA GLU A 290 -18.45 -4.30 11.77
C GLU A 290 -18.25 -2.87 11.24
N ARG A 291 -16.99 -2.40 11.13
CA ARG A 291 -16.71 -1.08 10.53
C ARG A 291 -17.06 -1.07 9.05
N ARG A 292 -16.70 -2.11 8.28
CA ARG A 292 -17.04 -2.25 6.87
C ARG A 292 -18.54 -2.09 6.62
N ALA A 293 -19.37 -2.77 7.41
CA ALA A 293 -20.83 -2.72 7.31
C ALA A 293 -21.43 -1.31 7.47
N LYS A 294 -20.70 -0.37 8.12
CA LYS A 294 -21.13 1.03 8.25
C LYS A 294 -21.05 1.80 6.93
N TYR A 295 -20.20 1.38 6.01
CA TYR A 295 -19.90 2.07 4.75
C TYR A 295 -20.38 1.29 3.52
N GLU A 296 -20.50 -0.03 3.62
CA GLU A 296 -20.89 -0.90 2.51
C GLU A 296 -22.26 -0.51 1.95
N GLY A 297 -22.36 -0.41 0.63
CA GLY A 297 -23.57 0.04 -0.07
C GLY A 297 -23.86 1.55 0.00
N LYS A 298 -23.05 2.34 0.72
CA LYS A 298 -23.26 3.78 0.91
C LYS A 298 -22.35 4.60 -0.01
N LYS A 299 -22.55 4.49 -1.31
CA LYS A 299 -21.69 5.13 -2.31
C LYS A 299 -21.56 6.65 -2.10
N SER A 300 -22.66 7.34 -1.81
CA SER A 300 -22.64 8.79 -1.56
C SER A 300 -21.70 9.19 -0.42
N LEU A 301 -21.72 8.41 0.68
CA LEU A 301 -20.80 8.66 1.80
C LEU A 301 -19.32 8.43 1.42
N LEU A 302 -19.05 7.42 0.59
CA LEU A 302 -17.70 7.19 0.09
C LEU A 302 -17.25 8.31 -0.85
N ASP A 303 -18.16 8.82 -1.70
CA ASP A 303 -17.90 9.97 -2.58
C ASP A 303 -17.60 11.24 -1.76
N GLU A 304 -18.34 11.49 -0.69
CA GLU A 304 -18.10 12.62 0.23
C GLU A 304 -16.73 12.53 0.90
N ILE A 305 -16.35 11.35 1.40
CA ILE A 305 -15.02 11.11 2.00
C ILE A 305 -13.90 11.37 0.98
N LEU A 306 -14.05 10.87 -0.25
CA LEU A 306 -13.04 11.06 -1.30
C LEU A 306 -12.95 12.53 -1.74
N ALA A 307 -14.09 13.25 -1.80
CA ALA A 307 -14.13 14.66 -2.17
C ALA A 307 -13.46 15.54 -1.09
N ASP A 308 -13.79 15.32 0.20
CA ASP A 308 -13.13 16.01 1.30
C ASP A 308 -11.62 15.73 1.32
N GLY A 309 -11.24 14.45 1.20
CA GLY A 309 -9.84 14.05 1.14
C GLY A 309 -9.10 14.72 -0.01
N ALA A 310 -9.69 14.77 -1.20
CA ALA A 310 -9.12 15.42 -2.38
C ALA A 310 -8.99 16.94 -2.19
N GLU A 311 -9.96 17.60 -1.58
CA GLU A 311 -9.90 19.04 -1.31
C GLU A 311 -8.80 19.37 -0.30
N ARG A 312 -8.70 18.62 0.80
CA ARG A 312 -7.66 18.82 1.83
C ARG A 312 -6.26 18.55 1.28
N ALA A 313 -6.08 17.49 0.50
CA ALA A 313 -4.84 17.17 -0.19
C ALA A 313 -4.54 18.22 -1.29
N GLY A 314 -5.54 18.61 -2.05
CA GLY A 314 -5.47 19.59 -3.12
C GLY A 314 -5.01 20.97 -2.66
N ARG A 315 -5.41 21.43 -1.48
CA ARG A 315 -4.91 22.69 -0.89
C ARG A 315 -3.39 22.69 -0.76
N VAL A 316 -2.83 21.62 -0.19
CA VAL A 316 -1.37 21.51 -0.04
C VAL A 316 -0.68 21.40 -1.40
N ALA A 317 -1.26 20.65 -2.31
CA ALA A 317 -0.74 20.47 -3.66
C ALA A 317 -0.72 21.80 -4.45
N ARG A 318 -1.81 22.56 -4.40
CA ARG A 318 -1.91 23.89 -5.04
C ARG A 318 -0.88 24.87 -4.45
N ALA A 319 -0.70 24.88 -3.13
CA ALA A 319 0.30 25.71 -2.47
C ALA A 319 1.71 25.38 -2.97
N THR A 320 2.06 24.12 -3.08
CA THR A 320 3.36 23.71 -3.64
C THR A 320 3.51 24.15 -5.10
N MET A 321 2.48 23.92 -5.94
CA MET A 321 2.56 24.32 -7.35
C MET A 321 2.59 25.84 -7.54
N SER A 322 2.03 26.63 -6.64
CA SER A 322 2.11 28.10 -6.67
C SER A 322 3.54 28.60 -6.45
N GLU A 323 4.40 27.83 -5.80
CA GLU A 323 5.83 28.13 -5.68
C GLU A 323 6.65 27.56 -6.86
N VAL A 324 6.26 26.35 -7.34
CA VAL A 324 6.98 25.64 -8.43
C VAL A 324 6.87 26.39 -9.75
N TYR A 325 5.69 26.85 -10.15
CA TYR A 325 5.51 27.52 -11.45
C TYR A 325 6.34 28.80 -11.61
N PRO A 326 6.33 29.76 -10.67
CA PRO A 326 7.18 30.94 -10.78
C PRO A 326 8.67 30.60 -10.79
N ALA A 327 9.10 29.64 -9.99
CA ALA A 327 10.48 29.20 -9.93
C ALA A 327 10.98 28.64 -11.28
N MET A 328 10.07 27.98 -12.02
CA MET A 328 10.35 27.52 -13.39
C MET A 328 10.20 28.60 -14.47
N GLY A 329 9.89 29.85 -14.09
CA GLY A 329 9.63 30.95 -15.03
C GLY A 329 8.27 30.88 -15.72
N LEU A 330 7.33 30.10 -15.19
CA LEU A 330 5.99 29.96 -15.74
C LEU A 330 5.03 30.98 -15.10
N LEU A 331 4.06 31.46 -15.87
CA LEU A 331 3.01 32.33 -15.34
C LEU A 331 1.99 31.51 -14.57
N VAL A 332 1.70 31.93 -13.35
CA VAL A 332 0.63 31.32 -12.54
C VAL A 332 -0.73 31.89 -12.99
N ASN A 333 -1.69 31.02 -13.22
CA ASN A 333 -3.06 31.44 -13.50
C ASN A 333 -3.66 32.08 -12.23
N PRO A 334 -4.05 33.37 -12.25
CA PRO A 334 -4.59 34.06 -11.07
C PRO A 334 -5.77 33.33 -10.41
N LYS A 335 -6.63 32.71 -11.20
CA LYS A 335 -7.78 31.93 -10.67
C LYS A 335 -7.37 30.70 -9.85
N ARG A 336 -6.15 30.20 -10.01
CA ARG A 336 -5.63 29.07 -9.20
C ARG A 336 -5.00 29.51 -7.88
N VAL A 337 -4.72 30.80 -7.71
CA VAL A 337 -4.15 31.37 -6.47
C VAL A 337 -5.26 31.63 -5.45
N ASP A 338 -6.45 32.01 -5.90
CA ASP A 338 -7.60 32.28 -5.03
C ASP A 338 -8.24 31.01 -4.45
N GLU A 339 -7.90 29.83 -4.98
CA GLU A 339 -8.37 28.51 -4.53
C GLU A 339 -7.36 27.77 -3.63
N ALA A 340 -6.21 28.38 -3.32
CA ALA A 340 -5.12 27.76 -2.53
C ALA A 340 -5.19 28.14 -0.99
#